data_6ddbac2be3430bf212f41577d74c0858
#
_entry.id   6ddbac2be3430bf212f41577d74c0858
#
_cell.length_a   1.000
_cell.length_b   1.000
_cell.length_c   1.000
_cell.angle_alpha   90.00
_cell.angle_beta   90.00
_cell.angle_gamma   90.00
#
_symmetry.space_group_name_H-M   'P 1'
#
loop_
_entity.id
_entity.type
_entity.pdbx_description
1 polymer ?
#
loop_
_entity_poly.entity_id
_entity_poly.type
_entity_poly.pdbx_seq_one_letter_code
_entity_poly.pdbx_strand_id
1 'polypeptide(L)'
;MKRAFIVCAFLLLGGATIPSSGQAWKDDQTFIAFWQKFKAAVMTGDKQAVIALSSFPIRMPGRVRAIRDATDLKVRYQEVFSKRTNAAKCFARSDSDPVGQPEGGHPKEFAVFCDLGTGDWVVYTLKLTKVGWRFTRFSQQQQLD
;
A
#
# COMPACT_ATOMS: atom_id res chain seq x y z
N MET A 1 69.21 19.23 -3.90
CA MET A 1 67.84 19.68 -4.20
C MET A 1 66.95 18.44 -4.27
N LYS A 2 66.23 18.15 -3.20
CA LYS A 2 65.30 17.00 -3.11
C LYS A 2 63.87 17.52 -3.21
N ARG A 3 63.17 17.19 -4.27
CA ARG A 3 61.76 17.54 -4.47
C ARG A 3 60.91 16.43 -3.85
N ALA A 4 60.20 16.74 -2.79
CA ALA A 4 59.21 15.86 -2.15
C ALA A 4 57.88 15.96 -2.92
N PHE A 5 57.42 14.85 -3.47
CA PHE A 5 56.03 14.73 -4.02
C PHE A 5 55.10 14.37 -2.88
N ILE A 6 54.18 15.28 -2.59
CA ILE A 6 53.07 15.02 -1.70
C ILE A 6 51.94 14.40 -2.53
N VAL A 7 51.67 13.12 -2.30
CA VAL A 7 50.52 12.41 -2.87
C VAL A 7 49.33 12.66 -1.95
N CYS A 8 48.41 13.51 -2.37
CA CYS A 8 47.10 13.66 -1.71
C CYS A 8 46.23 12.48 -2.09
N ALA A 9 46.05 11.55 -1.13
CA ALA A 9 45.06 10.49 -1.24
C ALA A 9 43.65 11.08 -0.96
N PHE A 10 42.85 11.23 -2.02
CA PHE A 10 41.41 11.52 -1.89
C PHE A 10 40.68 10.28 -1.43
N LEU A 11 40.33 10.26 -0.15
CA LEU A 11 39.35 9.30 0.38
C LEU A 11 37.94 9.69 -0.10
N LEU A 12 37.46 8.98 -1.11
CA LEU A 12 36.05 9.01 -1.53
C LEU A 12 35.23 8.31 -0.46
N LEU A 13 34.65 9.08 0.45
CA LEU A 13 33.58 8.63 1.33
C LEU A 13 32.35 8.37 0.46
N GLY A 14 32.16 7.12 0.05
CA GLY A 14 30.93 6.64 -0.57
C GLY A 14 29.80 6.75 0.43
N GLY A 15 29.03 7.81 0.36
CA GLY A 15 27.80 7.95 1.12
C GLY A 15 26.81 6.90 0.65
N ALA A 16 26.57 5.86 1.46
CA ALA A 16 25.48 4.92 1.27
C ALA A 16 24.16 5.69 1.49
N THR A 17 23.48 6.04 0.40
CA THR A 17 22.12 6.57 0.46
C THR A 17 21.19 5.44 0.92
N ILE A 18 20.74 5.51 2.17
CA ILE A 18 19.70 4.62 2.69
C ILE A 18 18.41 5.00 1.96
N PRO A 19 17.78 4.10 1.15
CA PRO A 19 16.51 4.42 0.52
C PRO A 19 15.47 4.66 1.60
N SER A 20 14.79 5.80 1.56
CA SER A 20 13.69 6.09 2.49
C SER A 20 12.58 5.07 2.25
N SER A 21 12.16 4.38 3.29
CA SER A 21 11.17 3.29 3.26
C SER A 21 9.81 3.67 2.64
N GLY A 22 9.52 4.96 2.48
CA GLY A 22 8.28 5.46 1.90
C GLY A 22 8.11 5.31 0.39
N GLN A 23 9.15 4.89 -0.36
CA GLN A 23 9.09 4.79 -1.83
C GLN A 23 9.38 3.39 -2.39
N ALA A 24 9.55 2.39 -1.53
CA ALA A 24 9.91 1.02 -1.95
C ALA A 24 8.94 0.40 -2.98
N TRP A 25 7.67 0.81 -3.01
CA TRP A 25 6.71 0.32 -4.00
C TRP A 25 6.99 0.82 -5.42
N LYS A 26 7.64 1.98 -5.59
CA LYS A 26 7.97 2.56 -6.91
C LYS A 26 9.05 1.77 -7.64
N ASP A 27 9.81 0.95 -6.92
CA ASP A 27 10.83 0.09 -7.48
C ASP A 27 10.30 -1.31 -7.86
N ASP A 28 9.09 -1.67 -7.41
CA ASP A 28 8.46 -2.95 -7.71
C ASP A 28 7.49 -2.83 -8.89
N GLN A 29 7.97 -3.14 -10.10
CA GLN A 29 7.17 -3.06 -11.33
C GLN A 29 5.91 -3.93 -11.29
N THR A 30 5.95 -5.08 -10.59
CA THR A 30 4.79 -5.96 -10.46
C THR A 30 3.73 -5.36 -9.57
N PHE A 31 4.16 -4.67 -8.51
CA PHE A 31 3.25 -3.92 -7.64
C PHE A 31 2.65 -2.71 -8.35
N ILE A 32 3.45 -1.95 -9.08
CA ILE A 32 2.98 -0.77 -9.84
C ILE A 32 1.85 -1.19 -10.80
N ALA A 33 2.07 -2.24 -11.58
CA ALA A 33 1.07 -2.75 -12.53
C ALA A 33 -0.23 -3.21 -11.82
N PHE A 34 -0.11 -3.88 -10.67
CA PHE A 34 -1.24 -4.25 -9.84
C PHE A 34 -1.95 -3.02 -9.28
N TRP A 35 -1.19 -2.08 -8.69
CA TRP A 35 -1.74 -0.87 -8.06
C TRP A 35 -2.55 -0.03 -9.04
N GLN A 36 -2.02 0.19 -10.24
CA GLN A 36 -2.73 0.92 -11.29
C GLN A 36 -4.08 0.27 -11.64
N LYS A 37 -4.13 -1.06 -11.77
CA LYS A 37 -5.38 -1.80 -12.04
C LYS A 37 -6.36 -1.71 -10.88
N PHE A 38 -5.89 -1.93 -9.66
CA PHE A 38 -6.71 -1.89 -8.45
C PHE A 38 -7.29 -0.48 -8.22
N LYS A 39 -6.44 0.53 -8.31
CA LYS A 39 -6.81 1.94 -8.22
C LYS A 39 -7.89 2.31 -9.26
N ALA A 40 -7.68 1.96 -10.51
CA ALA A 40 -8.65 2.22 -11.58
C ALA A 40 -9.99 1.51 -11.32
N ALA A 41 -9.97 0.25 -10.91
CA ALA A 41 -11.17 -0.52 -10.60
C ALA A 41 -11.99 0.10 -9.45
N VAL A 42 -11.31 0.55 -8.38
CA VAL A 42 -11.98 1.24 -7.26
C VAL A 42 -12.54 2.59 -7.69
N MET A 43 -11.78 3.39 -8.46
CA MET A 43 -12.21 4.71 -8.93
C MET A 43 -13.42 4.65 -9.87
N THR A 44 -13.52 3.62 -10.70
CA THR A 44 -14.64 3.41 -11.62
C THR A 44 -15.79 2.62 -11.00
N GLY A 45 -15.61 2.07 -9.79
CA GLY A 45 -16.62 1.22 -9.14
C GLY A 45 -16.78 -0.15 -9.81
N ASP A 46 -15.75 -0.62 -10.53
CA ASP A 46 -15.75 -1.94 -11.17
C ASP A 46 -15.57 -3.05 -10.12
N LYS A 47 -16.71 -3.50 -9.59
CA LYS A 47 -16.74 -4.53 -8.53
C LYS A 47 -16.11 -5.84 -8.98
N GLN A 48 -16.27 -6.22 -10.25
CA GLN A 48 -15.72 -7.48 -10.78
C GLN A 48 -14.20 -7.42 -10.84
N ALA A 49 -13.63 -6.31 -11.31
CA ALA A 49 -12.20 -6.13 -11.33
C ALA A 49 -11.62 -6.08 -9.90
N VAL A 50 -12.27 -5.40 -8.94
CA VAL A 50 -11.84 -5.40 -7.54
C VAL A 50 -11.86 -6.80 -6.94
N ILE A 51 -12.93 -7.59 -7.21
CA ILE A 51 -13.03 -8.99 -6.76
C ILE A 51 -11.87 -9.82 -7.34
N ALA A 52 -11.58 -9.70 -8.62
CA ALA A 52 -10.48 -10.43 -9.28
C ALA A 52 -9.09 -10.06 -8.73
N LEU A 53 -8.95 -8.84 -8.21
CA LEU A 53 -7.70 -8.33 -7.60
C LEU A 53 -7.65 -8.55 -6.08
N SER A 54 -8.61 -9.27 -5.51
CA SER A 54 -8.69 -9.57 -4.08
C SER A 54 -8.28 -11.01 -3.77
N SER A 55 -7.86 -11.26 -2.53
CA SER A 55 -7.64 -12.61 -2.00
C SER A 55 -8.51 -12.81 -0.76
N PHE A 56 -9.27 -13.87 -0.77
CA PHE A 56 -10.20 -14.18 0.32
C PHE A 56 -9.61 -15.19 1.32
N PRO A 57 -10.00 -15.08 2.60
CA PRO A 57 -10.88 -14.08 3.19
C PRO A 57 -10.20 -12.70 3.36
N ILE A 58 -10.92 -11.61 3.05
CA ILE A 58 -10.45 -10.25 3.34
C ILE A 58 -10.78 -9.93 4.79
N ARG A 59 -9.79 -9.58 5.59
CA ARG A 59 -9.99 -9.22 6.99
C ARG A 59 -10.71 -7.87 7.11
N MET A 60 -11.65 -7.79 8.05
CA MET A 60 -12.47 -6.60 8.31
C MET A 60 -12.38 -6.18 9.78
N PRO A 61 -12.56 -4.88 10.11
CA PRO A 61 -12.68 -4.42 11.49
C PRO A 61 -14.08 -4.69 12.04
N GLY A 62 -14.19 -4.84 13.38
CA GLY A 62 -15.46 -4.91 14.08
C GLY A 62 -16.11 -6.29 14.13
N ARG A 63 -17.46 -6.32 14.14
CA ARG A 63 -18.24 -7.55 14.31
C ARG A 63 -18.11 -8.50 13.12
N VAL A 64 -18.00 -7.95 11.93
CA VAL A 64 -17.72 -8.72 10.71
C VAL A 64 -16.22 -8.92 10.61
N ARG A 65 -15.73 -10.09 10.95
CA ARG A 65 -14.28 -10.36 11.00
C ARG A 65 -13.63 -10.52 9.64
N ALA A 66 -14.40 -10.94 8.64
CA ALA A 66 -13.89 -11.16 7.29
C ALA A 66 -15.01 -11.16 6.24
N ILE A 67 -14.65 -10.75 5.03
CA ILE A 67 -15.39 -11.01 3.79
C ILE A 67 -14.87 -12.34 3.26
N ARG A 68 -15.73 -13.34 3.15
CA ARG A 68 -15.34 -14.73 2.94
C ARG A 68 -15.05 -15.09 1.50
N ASP A 69 -15.75 -14.46 0.57
CA ASP A 69 -15.70 -14.79 -0.85
C ASP A 69 -16.13 -13.62 -1.75
N ALA A 70 -16.11 -13.84 -3.06
CA ALA A 70 -16.50 -12.88 -4.08
C ALA A 70 -17.94 -12.37 -3.94
N THR A 71 -18.88 -13.24 -3.56
CA THR A 71 -20.28 -12.89 -3.38
C THR A 71 -20.45 -11.96 -2.17
N ASP A 72 -19.80 -12.29 -1.06
CA ASP A 72 -19.80 -11.46 0.14
C ASP A 72 -19.17 -10.08 -0.12
N LEU A 73 -18.06 -10.01 -0.89
CA LEU A 73 -17.48 -8.73 -1.28
C LEU A 73 -18.43 -7.91 -2.16
N LYS A 74 -19.12 -8.54 -3.11
CA LYS A 74 -20.07 -7.86 -3.99
C LYS A 74 -21.20 -7.19 -3.19
N VAL A 75 -21.73 -7.88 -2.18
CA VAL A 75 -22.77 -7.36 -1.26
C VAL A 75 -22.22 -6.24 -0.38
N ARG A 76 -21.00 -6.40 0.15
CA ARG A 76 -20.38 -5.45 1.08
C ARG A 76 -19.53 -4.37 0.42
N TYR A 77 -19.52 -4.30 -0.90
CA TYR A 77 -18.66 -3.37 -1.64
C TYR A 77 -18.79 -1.92 -1.17
N GLN A 78 -20.02 -1.45 -0.96
CA GLN A 78 -20.26 -0.09 -0.47
C GLN A 78 -19.76 0.12 0.97
N GLU A 79 -19.85 -0.88 1.83
CA GLU A 79 -19.33 -0.82 3.20
C GLU A 79 -17.81 -0.60 3.19
N VAL A 80 -17.09 -1.30 2.30
CA VAL A 80 -15.63 -1.25 2.20
C VAL A 80 -15.14 0.03 1.51
N PHE A 81 -15.79 0.43 0.41
CA PHE A 81 -15.24 1.46 -0.49
C PHE A 81 -16.01 2.79 -0.51
N SER A 82 -17.18 2.87 0.14
CA SER A 82 -18.01 4.09 0.04
C SER A 82 -18.59 4.59 1.35
N LYS A 83 -19.04 3.72 2.26
CA LYS A 83 -19.78 4.16 3.47
C LYS A 83 -18.93 4.81 4.53
N ARG A 84 -17.71 4.32 4.76
CA ARG A 84 -16.80 4.85 5.78
C ARG A 84 -15.90 5.94 5.22
N THR A 85 -15.45 5.74 4.00
CA THR A 85 -14.66 6.73 3.23
C THR A 85 -15.03 6.62 1.77
N ASN A 86 -14.86 7.71 1.03
CA ASN A 86 -14.96 7.66 -0.42
C ASN A 86 -13.61 7.20 -0.99
N ALA A 87 -13.43 5.88 -1.11
CA ALA A 87 -12.18 5.28 -1.57
C ALA A 87 -11.80 5.77 -2.98
N ALA A 88 -12.77 5.96 -3.87
CA ALA A 88 -12.52 6.48 -5.21
C ALA A 88 -11.88 7.88 -5.16
N LYS A 89 -12.43 8.79 -4.34
CA LYS A 89 -11.87 10.12 -4.13
C LYS A 89 -10.51 10.08 -3.43
N CYS A 90 -10.34 9.20 -2.43
CA CYS A 90 -9.08 9.00 -1.74
C CYS A 90 -7.99 8.53 -2.71
N PHE A 91 -8.25 7.48 -3.48
CA PHE A 91 -7.28 6.90 -4.41
C PHE A 91 -6.92 7.84 -5.57
N ALA A 92 -7.81 8.78 -5.91
CA ALA A 92 -7.52 9.81 -6.92
C ALA A 92 -6.46 10.83 -6.47
N ARG A 93 -6.21 10.97 -5.15
CA ARG A 93 -5.26 11.93 -4.59
C ARG A 93 -3.83 11.39 -4.65
N SER A 94 -2.87 12.27 -4.83
CA SER A 94 -1.44 11.92 -4.84
C SER A 94 -0.89 11.56 -3.45
N ASP A 95 -1.50 12.09 -2.38
CA ASP A 95 -1.13 11.79 -0.99
C ASP A 95 -1.63 10.42 -0.49
N SER A 96 -2.40 9.71 -1.29
CA SER A 96 -2.88 8.35 -1.02
C SER A 96 -1.99 7.27 -1.65
N ASP A 97 -0.77 7.60 -2.00
CA ASP A 97 0.18 6.62 -2.54
C ASP A 97 0.45 5.50 -1.51
N PRO A 98 0.60 4.25 -1.98
CA PRO A 98 0.86 3.12 -1.09
C PRO A 98 2.13 3.29 -0.27
N VAL A 99 2.05 2.97 1.02
CA VAL A 99 3.18 2.99 1.94
C VAL A 99 3.58 1.56 2.27
N GLY A 100 4.86 1.24 2.11
CA GLY A 100 5.40 -0.06 2.51
C GLY A 100 5.42 -0.19 4.02
N GLN A 101 5.03 -1.35 4.51
CA GLN A 101 5.20 -1.71 5.92
C GLN A 101 6.48 -2.54 6.05
N PRO A 102 7.59 -1.97 6.54
CA PRO A 102 8.86 -2.68 6.66
C PRO A 102 8.94 -3.43 7.99
N GLU A 103 7.96 -4.23 8.36
CA GLU A 103 8.05 -5.01 9.58
C GLU A 103 8.54 -6.44 9.31
N GLY A 104 9.81 -6.67 9.69
CA GLY A 104 10.23 -8.00 10.13
C GLY A 104 10.43 -9.06 9.05
N GLY A 105 10.87 -8.72 7.82
CA GLY A 105 11.21 -9.73 6.82
C GLY A 105 10.01 -10.49 6.24
N HIS A 106 8.80 -10.03 6.50
CA HIS A 106 7.58 -10.60 5.96
C HIS A 106 7.39 -10.29 4.46
N PRO A 107 6.59 -11.09 3.75
CA PRO A 107 6.32 -10.88 2.35
C PRO A 107 5.82 -9.44 2.15
N LYS A 108 6.27 -8.82 1.06
CA LYS A 108 5.99 -7.43 0.72
C LYS A 108 4.51 -7.11 0.93
N GLU A 109 4.26 -6.11 1.75
CA GLU A 109 2.94 -5.62 2.08
C GLU A 109 2.94 -4.09 1.94
N PHE A 110 1.94 -3.55 1.27
CA PHE A 110 1.73 -2.11 1.15
C PHE A 110 0.34 -1.74 1.65
N ALA A 111 0.21 -0.54 2.18
CA ALA A 111 -1.04 -0.02 2.69
C ALA A 111 -1.37 1.33 2.04
N VAL A 112 -2.63 1.55 1.76
CA VAL A 112 -3.18 2.84 1.33
C VAL A 112 -4.01 3.39 2.46
N PHE A 113 -3.67 4.59 2.91
CA PHE A 113 -4.33 5.28 4.01
C PHE A 113 -5.31 6.31 3.47
N CYS A 114 -6.56 6.25 3.90
CA CYS A 114 -7.60 7.21 3.55
C CYS A 114 -8.10 7.90 4.81
N ASP A 115 -7.83 9.19 4.91
CA ASP A 115 -8.27 10.04 6.02
C ASP A 115 -9.80 10.17 6.02
N LEU A 116 -10.41 10.01 7.19
CA LEU A 116 -11.84 10.21 7.42
C LEU A 116 -12.20 11.66 7.80
N GLY A 117 -11.20 12.53 7.98
CA GLY A 117 -11.40 13.91 8.42
C GLY A 117 -11.71 14.03 9.92
N THR A 118 -11.63 12.95 10.68
CA THR A 118 -11.89 12.89 12.13
C THR A 118 -10.64 12.56 12.94
N GLY A 119 -9.48 12.48 12.27
CA GLY A 119 -8.26 11.91 12.84
C GLY A 119 -8.16 10.40 12.73
N ASP A 120 -9.22 9.75 12.25
CA ASP A 120 -9.22 8.31 11.97
C ASP A 120 -8.83 8.03 10.50
N TRP A 121 -8.30 6.85 10.29
CA TRP A 121 -7.86 6.37 8.96
C TRP A 121 -8.55 5.06 8.61
N VAL A 122 -8.94 4.94 7.35
CA VAL A 122 -9.23 3.65 6.73
C VAL A 122 -7.98 3.18 6.00
N VAL A 123 -7.65 1.91 6.16
CA VAL A 123 -6.43 1.31 5.61
C VAL A 123 -6.79 0.12 4.72
N TYR A 124 -6.34 0.19 3.48
CA TYR A 124 -6.45 -0.90 2.49
C TYR A 124 -5.10 -1.58 2.37
N THR A 125 -4.99 -2.84 2.77
CA THR A 125 -3.75 -3.60 2.76
C THR A 125 -3.65 -4.47 1.51
N LEU A 126 -2.54 -4.32 0.80
CA LEU A 126 -2.19 -5.00 -0.44
C LEU A 126 -0.98 -5.88 -0.19
N LYS A 127 -1.09 -7.19 -0.46
CA LYS A 127 -0.05 -8.16 -0.10
C LYS A 127 0.36 -9.00 -1.30
N LEU A 128 1.66 -9.30 -1.39
CA LEU A 128 2.17 -10.28 -2.35
C LEU A 128 1.81 -11.69 -1.88
N THR A 129 1.02 -12.38 -2.68
CA THR A 129 0.59 -13.78 -2.47
C THR A 129 1.28 -14.70 -3.46
N LYS A 130 1.03 -16.01 -3.36
CA LYS A 130 1.54 -17.01 -4.33
C LYS A 130 1.05 -16.76 -5.77
N VAL A 131 -0.08 -16.05 -5.92
CA VAL A 131 -0.68 -15.72 -7.22
C VAL A 131 -0.52 -14.25 -7.60
N GLY A 132 0.43 -13.55 -7.00
CA GLY A 132 0.72 -12.14 -7.22
C GLY A 132 0.09 -11.21 -6.17
N TRP A 133 0.15 -9.92 -6.43
CA TRP A 133 -0.40 -8.89 -5.53
C TRP A 133 -1.91 -8.99 -5.41
N ARG A 134 -2.45 -8.83 -4.18
CA ARG A 134 -3.89 -8.90 -3.88
C ARG A 134 -4.28 -7.95 -2.75
N PHE A 135 -5.51 -7.45 -2.81
CA PHE A 135 -6.17 -6.81 -1.67
C PHE A 135 -6.58 -7.87 -0.65
N THR A 136 -6.15 -7.72 0.62
CA THR A 136 -6.26 -8.77 1.65
C THR A 136 -6.87 -8.32 2.96
N ARG A 137 -6.90 -7.00 3.22
CA ARG A 137 -7.40 -6.46 4.50
C ARG A 137 -7.96 -5.08 4.32
N PHE A 138 -9.03 -4.83 5.03
CA PHE A 138 -9.62 -3.53 5.28
C PHE A 138 -9.64 -3.31 6.79
N SER A 139 -9.07 -2.21 7.26
CA SER A 139 -9.04 -1.88 8.69
C SER A 139 -9.30 -0.39 8.91
N GLN A 140 -9.66 -0.05 10.13
CA GLN A 140 -9.76 1.33 10.59
C GLN A 140 -8.74 1.51 11.71
N GLN A 141 -7.97 2.57 11.62
CA GLN A 141 -7.02 2.98 12.65
C GLN A 141 -7.48 4.30 13.24
N GLN A 142 -7.39 4.42 14.55
CA GLN A 142 -7.60 5.68 15.27
C GLN A 142 -6.26 6.36 15.43
N GLN A 143 -6.25 7.68 15.31
CA GLN A 143 -5.09 8.47 15.71
C GLN A 143 -5.00 8.38 17.23
N LEU A 144 -3.90 7.82 17.72
CA LEU A 144 -3.58 7.84 19.14
C LEU A 144 -3.03 9.24 19.43
N ASP A 145 -3.72 9.99 20.28
CA ASP A 145 -3.28 11.27 20.81
C ASP A 145 -2.05 11.11 21.72
#